data_2409b53064064a2ab3b982a02ce48689
#
_entry.id   2409b53064064a2ab3b982a02ce48689
#
_cell.length_a   1.000
_cell.length_b   1.000
_cell.length_c   1.000
_cell.angle_alpha   90.00
_cell.angle_beta   90.00
_cell.angle_gamma   90.00
#
_symmetry.space_group_name_H-M   'P 1'
#
loop_
_entity.id
_entity.type
_entity.pdbx_description
1 polymer ?
#
loop_
_entity_poly.entity_id
_entity_poly.type
_entity_poly.pdbx_seq_one_letter_code
_entity_poly.pdbx_strand_id
1 'polypeptide(L)'
;MARVERSLLLLVPASAAYRVVADVQAYGEFLPGCDSVEVLQERTLEDGVSEVTARVTASARGLRQEFVTVNRCQPFERIQVQLQEGPFDRLDGCWTFKPVGDEGCRVELELEFIAKGLLMKTLSGALGSVSDRMVDAFAERIQSAS
;
A
#
# COMPACT_ATOMS: atom_id res chain seq x y z
N MET A 1 16.49 -9.87 -4.59
CA MET A 1 15.09 -9.63 -4.22
C MET A 1 15.03 -9.17 -2.78
N ALA A 2 14.31 -8.11 -2.53
CA ALA A 2 14.13 -7.60 -1.17
C ALA A 2 12.69 -7.86 -0.72
N ARG A 3 12.51 -8.07 0.59
CA ARG A 3 11.23 -8.37 1.19
C ARG A 3 11.05 -7.54 2.47
N VAL A 4 9.86 -6.95 2.61
CA VAL A 4 9.49 -6.18 3.78
C VAL A 4 8.22 -6.82 4.38
N GLU A 5 8.23 -7.04 5.68
CA GLU A 5 7.06 -7.54 6.41
C GLU A 5 6.81 -6.61 7.59
N ARG A 6 5.57 -6.19 7.76
CA ARG A 6 5.15 -5.33 8.87
C ARG A 6 3.80 -5.77 9.40
N SER A 7 3.57 -5.55 10.68
CA SER A 7 2.34 -5.92 11.35
C SER A 7 1.95 -4.82 12.34
N LEU A 8 0.65 -4.49 12.36
CA LEU A 8 0.08 -3.51 13.28
C LEU A 8 -1.09 -4.12 14.03
N LEU A 9 -1.16 -3.85 15.33
CA LEU A 9 -2.34 -4.19 16.13
C LEU A 9 -3.05 -2.87 16.45
N LEU A 10 -4.31 -2.75 16.02
CA LEU A 10 -5.08 -1.52 16.12
C LEU A 10 -6.39 -1.75 16.87
N LEU A 11 -6.83 -0.73 17.63
CA LEU A 11 -8.08 -0.76 18.37
C LEU A 11 -9.21 -0.19 17.51
N VAL A 12 -9.32 -0.67 16.28
CA VAL A 12 -10.39 -0.34 15.34
C VAL A 12 -10.80 -1.61 14.61
N PRO A 13 -12.06 -1.69 14.12
CA PRO A 13 -12.49 -2.87 13.36
C PRO A 13 -11.70 -3.04 12.08
N ALA A 14 -11.54 -4.28 11.63
CA ALA A 14 -10.84 -4.60 10.38
C ALA A 14 -11.46 -3.86 9.19
N SER A 15 -12.77 -3.67 9.18
CA SER A 15 -13.46 -2.93 8.12
C SER A 15 -13.01 -1.48 8.02
N ALA A 16 -12.78 -0.83 9.16
CA ALA A 16 -12.30 0.56 9.18
C ALA A 16 -10.87 0.66 8.64
N ALA A 17 -10.00 -0.25 9.05
CA ALA A 17 -8.63 -0.30 8.54
C ALA A 17 -8.62 -0.57 7.03
N TYR A 18 -9.42 -1.51 6.58
CA TYR A 18 -9.53 -1.84 5.15
C TYR A 18 -9.93 -0.62 4.31
N ARG A 19 -10.94 0.13 4.75
CA ARG A 19 -11.44 1.28 4.00
C ARG A 19 -10.37 2.34 3.78
N VAL A 20 -9.52 2.57 4.77
CA VAL A 20 -8.43 3.55 4.64
C VAL A 20 -7.38 3.07 3.64
N VAL A 21 -6.98 1.80 3.72
CA VAL A 21 -5.97 1.25 2.82
C VAL A 21 -6.50 1.12 1.39
N ALA A 22 -7.78 0.82 1.22
CA ALA A 22 -8.40 0.68 -0.10
C ALA A 22 -8.60 2.03 -0.80
N ASP A 23 -8.69 3.14 -0.05
CA ASP A 23 -8.92 4.47 -0.61
C ASP A 23 -7.60 5.09 -1.10
N VAL A 24 -7.12 4.59 -2.23
CA VAL A 24 -5.81 4.99 -2.78
C VAL A 24 -5.76 6.46 -3.18
N GLN A 25 -6.89 7.06 -3.55
CA GLN A 25 -6.92 8.47 -3.95
C GLN A 25 -6.57 9.42 -2.80
N ALA A 26 -6.78 8.99 -1.58
CA ALA A 26 -6.49 9.81 -0.40
C ALA A 26 -5.02 9.71 0.05
N TYR A 27 -4.23 8.84 -0.54
CA TYR A 27 -2.85 8.60 -0.10
C TYR A 27 -1.97 9.85 -0.14
N GLY A 28 -2.16 10.72 -1.13
CA GLY A 28 -1.40 11.96 -1.22
C GLY A 28 -1.64 12.93 -0.05
N GLU A 29 -2.72 12.72 0.71
CA GLU A 29 -3.06 13.58 1.85
C GLU A 29 -2.25 13.25 3.10
N PHE A 30 -1.76 12.01 3.24
CA PHE A 30 -1.15 11.59 4.49
C PHE A 30 0.10 10.73 4.36
N LEU A 31 0.33 10.05 3.23
CA LEU A 31 1.50 9.17 3.10
C LEU A 31 2.76 9.96 2.79
N PRO A 32 3.82 9.78 3.61
CA PRO A 32 5.10 10.44 3.31
C PRO A 32 5.65 9.90 1.98
N GLY A 33 6.11 10.83 1.14
CA GLY A 33 6.67 10.49 -0.16
C GLY A 33 5.65 10.25 -1.26
N CYS A 34 4.37 10.21 -0.96
CA CYS A 34 3.33 10.08 -1.98
C CYS A 34 2.83 11.47 -2.36
N ASP A 35 3.13 11.89 -3.59
CA ASP A 35 2.70 13.20 -4.07
C ASP A 35 1.25 13.19 -4.53
N SER A 36 0.86 12.16 -5.28
CA SER A 36 -0.51 12.01 -5.77
C SER A 36 -0.79 10.59 -6.23
N VAL A 37 -2.07 10.24 -6.28
CA VAL A 37 -2.55 8.99 -6.86
C VAL A 37 -3.73 9.29 -7.77
N GLU A 38 -3.65 8.80 -9.01
CA GLU A 38 -4.73 8.92 -10.00
C GLU A 38 -5.28 7.55 -10.31
N VAL A 39 -6.58 7.34 -10.09
CA VAL A 39 -7.23 6.08 -10.45
C VAL A 39 -7.49 6.09 -11.95
N LEU A 40 -6.89 5.15 -12.67
CA LEU A 40 -7.00 5.04 -14.13
C LEU A 40 -8.18 4.16 -14.54
N GLN A 41 -8.48 3.13 -13.78
CA GLN A 41 -9.55 2.19 -14.06
C GLN A 41 -10.00 1.51 -12.77
N GLU A 42 -11.28 1.24 -12.68
CA GLU A 42 -11.85 0.48 -11.57
C GLU A 42 -12.86 -0.50 -12.13
N ARG A 43 -12.73 -1.78 -11.76
CA ARG A 43 -13.63 -2.85 -12.21
C ARG A 43 -14.13 -3.63 -11.02
N THR A 44 -15.41 -3.99 -11.06
CA THR A 44 -15.99 -4.92 -10.09
C THR A 44 -15.96 -6.31 -10.69
N LEU A 45 -15.35 -7.25 -9.98
CA LEU A 45 -15.25 -8.64 -10.37
C LEU A 45 -16.30 -9.45 -9.61
N GLU A 46 -16.26 -10.78 -9.74
CA GLU A 46 -17.19 -11.65 -9.04
C GLU A 46 -16.96 -11.61 -7.52
N ASP A 47 -17.98 -11.94 -6.75
CA ASP A 47 -17.95 -12.06 -5.27
C ASP A 47 -17.56 -10.76 -4.54
N GLY A 48 -17.88 -9.61 -5.15
CA GLY A 48 -17.60 -8.33 -4.51
C GLY A 48 -16.13 -7.89 -4.56
N VAL A 49 -15.28 -8.67 -5.21
CA VAL A 49 -13.88 -8.30 -5.42
C VAL A 49 -13.81 -7.17 -6.44
N SER A 50 -12.98 -6.18 -6.18
CA SER A 50 -12.74 -5.10 -7.13
C SER A 50 -11.28 -5.04 -7.51
N GLU A 51 -11.02 -4.45 -8.68
CA GLU A 51 -9.67 -4.27 -9.19
C GLU A 51 -9.48 -2.81 -9.56
N VAL A 52 -8.51 -2.17 -8.94
CA VAL A 52 -8.24 -0.73 -9.11
C VAL A 52 -6.85 -0.58 -9.71
N THR A 53 -6.79 0.08 -10.88
CA THR A 53 -5.53 0.42 -11.52
C THR A 53 -5.25 1.90 -11.25
N ALA A 54 -4.10 2.20 -10.67
CA ALA A 54 -3.78 3.55 -10.23
C ALA A 54 -2.36 3.94 -10.62
N ARG A 55 -2.19 5.21 -10.99
CA ARG A 55 -0.88 5.82 -11.19
C ARG A 55 -0.47 6.54 -9.92
N VAL A 56 0.66 6.13 -9.35
CA VAL A 56 1.22 6.72 -8.15
C VAL A 56 2.41 7.58 -8.52
N THR A 57 2.42 8.82 -8.04
CA THR A 57 3.58 9.70 -8.17
C THR A 57 4.21 9.80 -6.78
N ALA A 58 5.46 9.38 -6.66
CA ALA A 58 6.17 9.34 -5.38
C ALA A 58 7.52 10.04 -5.50
N SER A 59 7.94 10.65 -4.40
CA SER A 59 9.22 11.35 -4.32
C SER A 59 10.01 10.87 -3.11
N ALA A 60 11.29 10.59 -3.31
CA ALA A 60 12.22 10.23 -2.24
C ALA A 60 13.60 10.73 -2.61
N ARG A 61 14.28 11.36 -1.65
CA ARG A 61 15.67 11.86 -1.81
C ARG A 61 15.87 12.71 -3.06
N GLY A 62 14.88 13.57 -3.36
CA GLY A 62 14.95 14.46 -4.52
C GLY A 62 14.63 13.79 -5.86
N LEU A 63 14.33 12.50 -5.86
CA LEU A 63 13.98 11.76 -7.06
C LEU A 63 12.47 11.53 -7.10
N ARG A 64 11.84 11.93 -8.21
CA ARG A 64 10.41 11.75 -8.45
C ARG A 64 10.21 10.60 -9.42
N GLN A 65 9.34 9.66 -9.06
CA GLN A 65 9.04 8.50 -9.88
C GLN A 65 7.53 8.33 -10.02
N GLU A 66 7.13 7.82 -11.18
CA GLU A 66 5.74 7.41 -11.41
C GLU A 66 5.70 5.90 -11.64
N PHE A 67 4.69 5.27 -11.08
CA PHE A 67 4.46 3.85 -11.32
C PHE A 67 2.97 3.55 -11.30
N VAL A 68 2.58 2.49 -12.00
CA VAL A 68 1.19 2.07 -12.11
C VAL A 68 1.05 0.72 -11.41
N THR A 69 0.09 0.64 -10.50
CA THR A 69 -0.22 -0.60 -9.79
C THR A 69 -1.63 -1.06 -10.07
N VAL A 70 -1.84 -2.36 -9.96
CA VAL A 70 -3.17 -2.96 -9.97
C VAL A 70 -3.42 -3.53 -8.59
N ASN A 71 -4.45 -3.02 -7.92
CA ASN A 71 -4.83 -3.46 -6.58
C ASN A 71 -6.09 -4.33 -6.69
N ARG A 72 -5.98 -5.57 -6.23
CA ARG A 72 -7.11 -6.48 -6.17
C ARG A 72 -7.63 -6.51 -4.74
N CYS A 73 -8.85 -6.02 -4.57
CA CYS A 73 -9.44 -5.77 -3.26
C CYS A 73 -10.52 -6.79 -2.93
N GLN A 74 -10.29 -7.62 -1.91
CA GLN A 74 -11.31 -8.48 -1.31
C GLN A 74 -11.82 -7.75 -0.08
N PRO A 75 -13.08 -7.26 -0.09
CA PRO A 75 -13.57 -6.40 0.98
C PRO A 75 -13.35 -6.97 2.37
N PHE A 76 -12.72 -6.14 3.20
CA PHE A 76 -12.44 -6.37 4.62
C PHE A 76 -11.47 -7.50 4.93
N GLU A 77 -10.88 -8.15 3.91
CA GLU A 77 -9.96 -9.26 4.08
C GLU A 77 -8.56 -9.00 3.58
N ARG A 78 -8.44 -8.53 2.33
CA ARG A 78 -7.14 -8.50 1.66
C ARG A 78 -7.10 -7.50 0.52
N ILE A 79 -5.93 -6.91 0.32
CA ILE A 79 -5.64 -6.10 -0.87
C ILE A 79 -4.31 -6.58 -1.42
N GLN A 80 -4.31 -7.12 -2.65
CA GLN A 80 -3.10 -7.52 -3.35
C GLN A 80 -2.69 -6.41 -4.30
N VAL A 81 -1.41 -6.05 -4.28
CA VAL A 81 -0.85 -4.97 -5.08
C VAL A 81 0.19 -5.54 -6.02
N GLN A 82 0.05 -5.27 -7.32
CA GLN A 82 1.03 -5.69 -8.33
C GLN A 82 1.42 -4.50 -9.18
N LEU A 83 2.72 -4.41 -9.48
CA LEU A 83 3.24 -3.39 -10.38
C LEU A 83 2.88 -3.72 -11.82
N GLN A 84 2.33 -2.75 -12.54
CA GLN A 84 2.08 -2.86 -13.98
C GLN A 84 3.16 -2.13 -14.77
N GLU A 85 3.56 -0.94 -14.31
CA GLU A 85 4.63 -0.14 -14.93
C GLU A 85 5.40 0.59 -13.85
N GLY A 86 6.70 0.72 -13.99
CA GLY A 86 7.48 1.51 -13.07
C GLY A 86 8.95 1.14 -13.02
N PRO A 87 9.68 1.73 -12.05
CA PRO A 87 11.14 1.60 -11.97
C PRO A 87 11.61 0.30 -11.30
N PHE A 88 10.73 -0.65 -11.12
CA PHE A 88 11.07 -1.96 -10.55
C PHE A 88 10.89 -3.04 -11.60
N ASP A 89 11.71 -4.07 -11.55
CA ASP A 89 11.48 -5.27 -12.34
C ASP A 89 10.30 -6.05 -11.79
N ARG A 90 10.11 -5.97 -10.47
CA ARG A 90 8.99 -6.60 -9.79
C ARG A 90 8.62 -5.83 -8.54
N LEU A 91 7.34 -5.67 -8.28
CA LEU A 91 6.82 -5.17 -7.02
C LEU A 91 5.48 -5.87 -6.78
N ASP A 92 5.44 -6.71 -5.75
CA ASP A 92 4.23 -7.39 -5.30
C ASP A 92 4.02 -7.09 -3.84
N GLY A 93 2.79 -6.73 -3.48
CA GLY A 93 2.43 -6.46 -2.10
C GLY A 93 1.13 -7.14 -1.73
N CYS A 94 0.95 -7.37 -0.44
CA CYS A 94 -0.29 -7.90 0.08
C CYS A 94 -0.57 -7.31 1.46
N TRP A 95 -1.75 -6.72 1.60
CA TRP A 95 -2.30 -6.29 2.87
C TRP A 95 -3.31 -7.32 3.32
N THR A 96 -3.24 -7.72 4.59
CA THR A 96 -4.19 -8.65 5.18
C THR A 96 -4.80 -8.01 6.43
N PHE A 97 -6.11 -8.11 6.57
CA PHE A 97 -6.87 -7.49 7.66
C PHE A 97 -7.54 -8.60 8.46
N LYS A 98 -7.09 -8.81 9.70
CA LYS A 98 -7.58 -9.88 10.57
C LYS A 98 -8.29 -9.30 11.78
N PRO A 99 -9.58 -9.63 12.01
CA PRO A 99 -10.26 -9.18 13.23
C PRO A 99 -9.61 -9.77 14.47
N VAL A 100 -9.51 -8.97 15.54
CA VAL A 100 -9.04 -9.40 16.85
C VAL A 100 -10.10 -8.95 17.84
N GLY A 101 -10.93 -9.90 18.28
CA GLY A 101 -12.09 -9.54 19.07
C GLY A 101 -13.09 -8.71 18.27
N ASP A 102 -13.96 -7.98 18.96
CA ASP A 102 -15.02 -7.19 18.32
C ASP A 102 -14.56 -5.79 17.91
N GLU A 103 -13.52 -5.28 18.54
CA GLU A 103 -13.13 -3.88 18.39
C GLU A 103 -11.73 -3.67 17.81
N GLY A 104 -10.96 -4.72 17.66
CA GLY A 104 -9.58 -4.63 17.19
C GLY A 104 -9.33 -5.35 15.88
N CYS A 105 -8.15 -5.08 15.30
CA CYS A 105 -7.69 -5.84 14.13
C CYS A 105 -6.17 -5.88 14.09
N ARG A 106 -5.67 -6.86 13.37
CA ARG A 106 -4.28 -6.96 12.99
C ARG A 106 -4.18 -6.68 11.50
N VAL A 107 -3.37 -5.71 11.13
CA VAL A 107 -3.09 -5.38 9.74
C VAL A 107 -1.67 -5.86 9.44
N GLU A 108 -1.54 -6.70 8.42
CA GLU A 108 -0.25 -7.21 8.01
C GLU A 108 0.07 -6.76 6.59
N LEU A 109 1.31 -6.36 6.36
CA LEU A 109 1.80 -5.95 5.04
C LEU A 109 3.02 -6.78 4.69
N GLU A 110 3.00 -7.38 3.48
CA GLU A 110 4.15 -8.03 2.88
C GLU A 110 4.44 -7.36 1.55
N LEU A 111 5.69 -6.99 1.32
CA LEU A 111 6.15 -6.44 0.05
C LEU A 111 7.36 -7.22 -0.43
N GLU A 112 7.36 -7.57 -1.72
CA GLU A 112 8.53 -8.12 -2.39
C GLU A 112 8.83 -7.25 -3.59
N PHE A 113 10.10 -6.92 -3.79
CA PHE A 113 10.47 -6.06 -4.91
C PHE A 113 11.86 -6.38 -5.43
N ILE A 114 12.06 -6.08 -6.73
CA ILE A 114 13.34 -6.14 -7.40
C ILE A 114 13.54 -4.78 -8.07
N ALA A 115 14.57 -4.05 -7.63
CA ALA A 115 14.87 -2.74 -8.17
C ALA A 115 15.42 -2.83 -9.59
N LYS A 116 15.03 -1.87 -10.44
CA LYS A 116 15.48 -1.81 -11.83
C LYS A 116 16.53 -0.72 -11.96
N GLY A 117 17.71 -1.11 -12.45
CA GLY A 117 18.81 -0.19 -12.66
C GLY A 117 19.59 0.17 -11.41
N LEU A 118 20.76 0.78 -11.61
CA LEU A 118 21.70 1.09 -10.52
C LEU A 118 21.13 2.12 -9.55
N LEU A 119 20.48 3.15 -10.06
CA LEU A 119 19.92 4.21 -9.23
C LEU A 119 18.87 3.67 -8.27
N MET A 120 17.96 2.83 -8.78
CA MET A 120 16.91 2.23 -7.94
C MET A 120 17.49 1.22 -6.96
N LYS A 121 18.56 0.53 -7.29
CA LYS A 121 19.26 -0.35 -6.35
C LYS A 121 19.83 0.45 -5.17
N THR A 122 20.34 1.62 -5.44
CA THR A 122 20.84 2.52 -4.39
C THR A 122 19.71 2.97 -3.47
N LEU A 123 18.55 3.29 -4.03
CA LEU A 123 17.37 3.71 -3.27
C LEU A 123 16.71 2.56 -2.51
N SER A 124 16.86 1.32 -2.98
CA SER A 124 16.22 0.16 -2.36
C SER A 124 16.71 -0.08 -0.93
N GLY A 125 17.93 0.37 -0.60
CA GLY A 125 18.44 0.29 0.78
C GLY A 125 17.66 1.13 1.78
N ALA A 126 16.89 2.12 1.30
CA ALA A 126 16.07 2.98 2.15
C ALA A 126 14.63 2.47 2.29
N LEU A 127 14.23 1.43 1.56
CA LEU A 127 12.84 0.98 1.51
C LEU A 127 12.32 0.43 2.83
N GLY A 128 13.17 -0.16 3.66
CA GLY A 128 12.76 -0.59 5.00
C GLY A 128 12.31 0.59 5.85
N SER A 129 13.10 1.67 5.86
CA SER A 129 12.79 2.89 6.59
C SER A 129 11.57 3.60 6.02
N VAL A 130 11.43 3.64 4.70
CA VAL A 130 10.26 4.22 4.03
C VAL A 130 9.01 3.42 4.39
N SER A 131 9.11 2.09 4.40
CA SER A 131 7.99 1.21 4.76
C SER A 131 7.55 1.43 6.20
N ASP A 132 8.49 1.63 7.13
CA ASP A 132 8.15 1.91 8.54
C ASP A 132 7.35 3.21 8.65
N ARG A 133 7.80 4.27 7.98
CA ARG A 133 7.10 5.56 8.01
C ARG A 133 5.73 5.48 7.35
N MET A 134 5.62 4.70 6.27
CA MET A 134 4.36 4.47 5.58
C MET A 134 3.36 3.76 6.49
N VAL A 135 3.79 2.69 7.15
CA VAL A 135 2.94 1.91 8.03
C VAL A 135 2.49 2.76 9.24
N ASP A 136 3.38 3.57 9.80
CA ASP A 136 3.03 4.49 10.88
C ASP A 136 1.98 5.52 10.43
N ALA A 137 2.12 6.04 9.21
CA ALA A 137 1.17 7.00 8.66
C ALA A 137 -0.21 6.36 8.44
N PHE A 138 -0.26 5.12 7.96
CA PHE A 138 -1.51 4.38 7.85
C PHE A 138 -2.15 4.15 9.21
N ALA A 139 -1.37 3.75 10.21
CA ALA A 139 -1.88 3.52 11.56
C ALA A 139 -2.53 4.79 12.12
N GLU A 140 -1.85 5.91 11.97
CA GLU A 140 -2.34 7.21 12.43
C GLU A 140 -3.62 7.62 11.71
N ARG A 141 -3.66 7.45 10.39
CA ARG A 141 -4.84 7.77 9.58
C ARG A 141 -6.03 6.88 9.93
N ILE A 142 -5.80 5.58 10.12
CA ILE A 142 -6.84 4.63 10.49
C ILE A 142 -7.45 5.01 11.84
N GLN A 143 -6.62 5.31 12.83
CA GLN A 143 -7.08 5.66 14.17
C GLN A 143 -7.85 6.98 14.17
N SER A 144 -7.43 7.96 13.38
CA SER A 144 -8.10 9.27 13.33
C SER A 144 -9.40 9.23 12.54
N ALA A 145 -9.57 8.29 11.63
CA ALA A 145 -10.76 8.15 10.78
C ALA A 145 -11.87 7.33 11.43
N SER A 146 -11.56 6.62 12.52
CA SER A 146 -12.54 5.74 13.20
C SER A 146 -13.33 6.44 14.29
#